data_5f903083aeef4b2985f337dfc2b9add8
#
_entry.id   5f903083aeef4b2985f337dfc2b9add8
#
_cell.length_a   1.000
_cell.length_b   1.000
_cell.length_c   1.000
_cell.angle_alpha   90.00
_cell.angle_beta   90.00
_cell.angle_gamma   90.00
#
_symmetry.space_group_name_H-M   'P 1'
#
loop_
_entity.id
_entity.type
_entity.pdbx_description
1 polymer ?
#
loop_
_entity_poly.entity_id
_entity_poly.type
_entity_poly.pdbx_seq_one_letter_code
_entity_poly.pdbx_strand_id
1 'polypeptide(L)'
;MEKSTLPTSLSSNDTGKSLTPKEVYAMNVNACVGIATQITTNVWGQVASASASGSGFILTSDGYVVTNNHVVEGATSVTVKLYNGDEYDAEIVGTDEMNDVALLKIDATGLQTVTIGDSDQIEVGEEVIAIGNPLGELTFTMTAGVVSALDREINTDGKPINMLQTDVAINSGNSGGPLFD
;
A
#
# COMPACT_ATOMS: atom_id res chain seq x y z
N MET A 1 24.45 -7.20 8.40
CA MET A 1 24.08 -5.76 8.47
C MET A 1 23.20 -5.61 9.68
N GLU A 2 23.63 -4.87 10.70
CA GLU A 2 22.79 -4.61 11.86
C GLU A 2 21.59 -3.73 11.45
N LYS A 3 20.37 -4.19 11.78
CA LYS A 3 19.17 -3.38 11.63
C LYS A 3 19.26 -2.20 12.58
N SER A 4 19.29 -0.99 12.05
CA SER A 4 19.19 0.23 12.82
C SER A 4 17.86 0.22 13.59
N THR A 5 17.91 0.24 14.90
CA THR A 5 16.74 0.41 15.76
C THR A 5 16.27 1.85 15.64
N LEU A 6 15.17 2.06 14.92
CA LEU A 6 14.49 3.36 14.86
C LEU A 6 13.82 3.68 16.21
N PRO A 7 13.80 4.92 16.65
CA PRO A 7 13.14 5.32 17.89
C PRO A 7 11.62 5.16 17.78
N THR A 8 11.04 4.40 18.66
CA THR A 8 9.64 3.93 18.65
C THR A 8 8.63 4.93 19.19
N SER A 9 8.96 6.20 19.36
CA SER A 9 8.00 7.20 19.84
C SER A 9 8.37 8.61 19.37
N LEU A 10 7.81 9.03 18.26
CA LEU A 10 7.57 10.44 18.01
C LEU A 10 6.08 10.69 18.35
N SER A 11 5.85 11.28 19.50
CA SER A 11 4.55 11.82 19.88
C SER A 11 4.22 12.95 18.90
N SER A 12 3.02 12.92 18.33
CA SER A 12 2.45 14.02 17.53
C SER A 12 2.25 15.24 18.42
N ASN A 13 3.31 16.01 18.64
CA ASN A 13 3.18 17.39 19.06
C ASN A 13 3.11 18.22 17.80
N ASP A 14 1.91 18.67 17.47
CA ASP A 14 1.65 19.68 16.46
C ASP A 14 2.47 20.95 16.78
N THR A 15 3.66 21.03 16.20
CA THR A 15 4.56 22.19 16.33
C THR A 15 4.46 23.09 15.10
N GLY A 16 3.50 22.84 14.18
CA GLY A 16 3.39 23.59 12.92
C GLY A 16 4.61 23.41 12.00
N LYS A 17 5.45 22.40 12.25
CA LYS A 17 6.61 22.08 11.43
C LYS A 17 6.28 20.87 10.55
N SER A 18 6.39 21.06 9.25
CA SER A 18 6.30 19.96 8.27
C SER A 18 7.31 18.85 8.61
N LEU A 19 6.86 17.59 8.55
CA LEU A 19 7.71 16.42 8.74
C LEU A 19 8.64 16.26 7.52
N THR A 20 9.85 15.81 7.79
CA THR A 20 10.75 15.41 6.69
C THR A 20 10.36 14.03 6.15
N PRO A 21 10.70 13.70 4.88
CA PRO A 21 10.45 12.36 4.31
C PRO A 21 10.98 11.21 5.18
N LYS A 22 12.11 11.42 5.85
CA LYS A 22 12.69 10.46 6.79
C LYS A 22 11.79 10.23 8.01
N GLU A 23 11.20 11.29 8.54
CA GLU A 23 10.30 11.22 9.71
C GLU A 23 8.98 10.56 9.32
N VAL A 24 8.39 10.93 8.17
CA VAL A 24 7.19 10.28 7.64
C VAL A 24 7.41 8.78 7.44
N TYR A 25 8.52 8.39 6.83
CA TYR A 25 8.88 6.97 6.67
C TYR A 25 8.99 6.24 8.01
N ALA A 26 9.76 6.79 8.94
CA ALA A 26 9.98 6.17 10.25
C ALA A 26 8.69 6.00 11.05
N MET A 27 7.75 6.94 10.91
CA MET A 27 6.47 6.90 11.60
C MET A 27 5.49 5.90 10.99
N ASN A 28 5.56 5.66 9.68
CA ASN A 28 4.50 4.95 8.96
C ASN A 28 4.90 3.59 8.38
N VAL A 29 6.19 3.29 8.27
CA VAL A 29 6.66 2.05 7.62
C VAL A 29 6.11 0.77 8.26
N ASN A 30 5.86 0.76 9.57
CA ASN A 30 5.26 -0.38 10.26
C ASN A 30 3.77 -0.58 9.94
N ALA A 31 3.11 0.45 9.42
CA ALA A 31 1.73 0.37 8.96
C ALA A 31 1.62 0.00 7.47
N CYS A 32 2.75 -0.07 6.75
CA CYS A 32 2.80 -0.52 5.37
C CYS A 32 3.03 -2.03 5.31
N VAL A 33 2.47 -2.68 4.30
CA VAL A 33 2.60 -4.13 4.12
C VAL A 33 2.96 -4.48 2.68
N GLY A 34 3.72 -5.56 2.53
CA GLY A 34 3.87 -6.24 1.25
C GLY A 34 2.76 -7.27 1.07
N ILE A 35 2.30 -7.45 -0.16
CA ILE A 35 1.28 -8.45 -0.50
C ILE A 35 1.86 -9.38 -1.56
N ALA A 36 1.75 -10.67 -1.32
CA ALA A 36 2.06 -11.71 -2.28
C ALA A 36 0.79 -12.52 -2.57
N THR A 37 0.51 -12.75 -3.85
CA THR A 37 -0.64 -13.52 -4.29
C THR A 37 -0.21 -14.68 -5.17
N GLN A 38 -0.96 -15.78 -5.10
CA GLN A 38 -0.83 -16.89 -6.03
C GLN A 38 -2.11 -17.02 -6.85
N ILE A 39 -1.95 -17.12 -8.14
CA ILE A 39 -3.04 -17.33 -9.08
C ILE A 39 -2.83 -18.69 -9.73
N THR A 40 -3.83 -19.56 -9.63
CA THR A 40 -3.78 -20.90 -10.24
C THR A 40 -4.75 -20.94 -11.40
N THR A 41 -4.24 -21.15 -12.61
CA THR A 41 -5.04 -21.32 -13.82
C THR A 41 -4.93 -22.73 -14.34
N ASN A 42 -6.04 -23.29 -14.82
CA ASN A 42 -6.05 -24.58 -15.49
C ASN A 42 -6.24 -24.36 -17.00
N VAL A 43 -5.16 -24.53 -17.75
CA VAL A 43 -5.15 -24.37 -19.19
C VAL A 43 -4.98 -25.75 -19.83
N TRP A 44 -6.02 -26.25 -20.50
CA TRP A 44 -6.01 -27.55 -21.20
C TRP A 44 -5.66 -28.75 -20.30
N GLY A 45 -6.09 -28.72 -19.02
CA GLY A 45 -5.82 -29.78 -18.06
C GLY A 45 -4.41 -29.71 -17.40
N GLN A 46 -3.66 -28.67 -17.73
CA GLN A 46 -2.39 -28.36 -17.04
C GLN A 46 -2.61 -27.22 -16.04
N VAL A 47 -2.18 -27.44 -14.81
CA VAL A 47 -2.22 -26.43 -13.76
C VAL A 47 -0.99 -25.53 -13.89
N ALA A 48 -1.20 -24.26 -14.19
CA ALA A 48 -0.17 -23.25 -14.17
C ALA A 48 -0.38 -22.33 -12.96
N SER A 49 0.68 -22.10 -12.19
CA SER A 49 0.67 -21.16 -11.09
C SER A 49 1.48 -19.92 -11.46
N ALA A 50 0.92 -18.75 -11.21
CA ALA A 50 1.59 -17.46 -11.34
C ALA A 50 1.59 -16.77 -9.97
N SER A 51 2.64 -16.02 -9.68
CA SER A 51 2.71 -15.18 -8.48
C SER A 51 2.66 -13.72 -8.90
N ALA A 52 1.93 -12.91 -8.15
CA ALA A 52 1.96 -11.47 -8.27
C ALA A 52 2.28 -10.85 -6.90
N SER A 53 2.72 -9.60 -6.92
CA SER A 53 3.05 -8.86 -5.70
C SER A 53 2.52 -7.44 -5.78
N GLY A 54 2.19 -6.91 -4.62
CA GLY A 54 1.72 -5.55 -4.43
C GLY A 54 2.06 -5.05 -3.04
N SER A 55 1.44 -3.96 -2.70
CA SER A 55 1.54 -3.30 -1.41
C SER A 55 0.17 -3.12 -0.80
N GLY A 56 0.14 -2.74 0.47
CA GLY A 56 -1.06 -2.36 1.19
C GLY A 56 -0.70 -1.57 2.42
N PHE A 57 -1.72 -1.22 3.18
CA PHE A 57 -1.54 -0.58 4.48
C PHE A 57 -2.55 -1.09 5.51
N ILE A 58 -2.13 -1.06 6.77
CA ILE A 58 -2.94 -1.51 7.90
C ILE A 58 -3.94 -0.39 8.24
N LEU A 59 -5.21 -0.71 8.13
CA LEU A 59 -6.32 0.20 8.41
C LEU A 59 -6.70 0.19 9.90
N THR A 60 -6.73 -1.00 10.50
CA THR A 60 -7.12 -1.18 11.90
C THR A 60 -6.14 -2.06 12.66
N SER A 61 -5.99 -1.81 13.96
CA SER A 61 -5.02 -2.52 14.81
C SER A 61 -5.33 -4.01 15.02
N ASP A 62 -6.50 -4.47 14.64
CA ASP A 62 -6.95 -5.86 14.68
C ASP A 62 -6.77 -6.60 13.35
N GLY A 63 -6.11 -5.98 12.35
CA GLY A 63 -5.64 -6.67 11.16
C GLY A 63 -6.44 -6.48 9.88
N TYR A 64 -7.26 -5.43 9.76
CA TYR A 64 -7.78 -5.05 8.46
C TYR A 64 -6.71 -4.31 7.64
N VAL A 65 -6.54 -4.72 6.39
CA VAL A 65 -5.54 -4.20 5.45
C VAL A 65 -6.25 -3.76 4.17
N VAL A 66 -5.88 -2.61 3.66
CA VAL A 66 -6.38 -2.10 2.37
C VAL A 66 -5.30 -2.26 1.30
N THR A 67 -5.72 -2.65 0.12
CA THR A 67 -4.89 -2.74 -1.11
C THR A 67 -5.74 -2.46 -2.34
N ASN A 68 -5.16 -2.54 -3.54
CA ASN A 68 -5.93 -2.50 -4.79
C ASN A 68 -6.60 -3.84 -5.10
N ASN A 69 -7.77 -3.78 -5.76
CA ASN A 69 -8.48 -4.97 -6.21
C ASN A 69 -7.64 -5.79 -7.20
N HIS A 70 -7.00 -5.14 -8.18
CA HIS A 70 -6.20 -5.85 -9.18
C HIS A 70 -4.99 -6.61 -8.59
N VAL A 71 -4.54 -6.28 -7.36
CA VAL A 71 -3.47 -7.02 -6.66
C VAL A 71 -3.95 -8.40 -6.21
N VAL A 72 -5.22 -8.54 -5.86
CA VAL A 72 -5.80 -9.78 -5.30
C VAL A 72 -6.79 -10.47 -6.25
N GLU A 73 -7.08 -9.88 -7.39
CA GLU A 73 -8.02 -10.41 -8.35
C GLU A 73 -7.59 -11.79 -8.84
N GLY A 74 -8.50 -12.77 -8.76
CA GLY A 74 -8.23 -14.15 -9.16
C GLY A 74 -7.23 -14.91 -8.30
N ALA A 75 -6.79 -14.32 -7.17
CA ALA A 75 -5.86 -14.99 -6.26
C ALA A 75 -6.51 -16.21 -5.60
N THR A 76 -5.78 -17.32 -5.56
CA THR A 76 -6.13 -18.52 -4.81
C THR A 76 -5.60 -18.50 -3.38
N SER A 77 -4.58 -17.70 -3.11
CA SER A 77 -4.10 -17.38 -1.79
C SER A 77 -3.48 -15.98 -1.77
N VAL A 78 -3.61 -15.32 -0.63
CA VAL A 78 -3.04 -13.98 -0.36
C VAL A 78 -2.22 -14.07 0.92
N THR A 79 -0.99 -13.60 0.89
CA THR A 79 -0.10 -13.50 2.05
C THR A 79 0.28 -12.04 2.26
N VAL A 80 0.12 -11.56 3.48
CA VAL A 80 0.51 -10.21 3.91
C VAL A 80 1.79 -10.30 4.71
N LYS A 81 2.79 -9.51 4.32
CA LYS A 81 4.09 -9.42 4.99
C LYS A 81 4.25 -8.09 5.68
N LEU A 82 4.50 -8.11 6.98
CA LEU A 82 4.74 -6.94 7.81
C LEU A 82 6.21 -6.47 7.73
N TYR A 83 6.46 -5.24 8.14
CA TYR A 83 7.82 -4.66 8.16
C TYR A 83 8.80 -5.42 9.07
N ASN A 84 8.32 -6.00 10.17
CA ASN A 84 9.13 -6.82 11.09
C ASN A 84 9.53 -8.19 10.50
N GLY A 85 8.95 -8.56 9.34
CA GLY A 85 9.19 -9.80 8.62
C GLY A 85 8.18 -10.90 8.91
N ASP A 86 7.19 -10.67 9.78
CA ASP A 86 6.09 -11.62 9.99
C ASP A 86 5.22 -11.70 8.75
N GLU A 87 4.73 -12.90 8.45
CA GLU A 87 3.86 -13.20 7.33
C GLU A 87 2.57 -13.83 7.82
N TYR A 88 1.45 -13.40 7.26
CA TYR A 88 0.11 -13.88 7.61
C TYR A 88 -0.67 -14.25 6.35
N ASP A 89 -1.38 -15.35 6.39
CA ASP A 89 -2.42 -15.61 5.42
C ASP A 89 -3.55 -14.60 5.58
N ALA A 90 -4.05 -14.08 4.47
CA ALA A 90 -5.09 -13.07 4.47
C ALA A 90 -6.38 -13.57 3.81
N GLU A 91 -7.50 -13.27 4.44
CA GLU A 91 -8.83 -13.44 3.88
C GLU A 91 -9.23 -12.18 3.10
N ILE A 92 -9.78 -12.33 1.90
CA ILE A 92 -10.39 -11.23 1.15
C ILE A 92 -11.79 -11.00 1.72
N VAL A 93 -11.96 -9.91 2.47
CA VAL A 93 -13.25 -9.53 3.11
C VAL A 93 -14.22 -8.94 2.09
N GLY A 94 -13.70 -8.15 1.16
CA GLY A 94 -14.50 -7.54 0.10
C GLY A 94 -13.63 -6.81 -0.91
N THR A 95 -14.22 -6.57 -2.08
CA THR A 95 -13.58 -5.87 -3.20
C THR A 95 -14.53 -4.87 -3.83
N ASP A 96 -13.99 -3.76 -4.30
CA ASP A 96 -14.65 -2.80 -5.17
C ASP A 96 -13.85 -2.69 -6.47
N GLU A 97 -14.34 -3.38 -7.50
CA GLU A 97 -13.72 -3.43 -8.83
C GLU A 97 -13.77 -2.07 -9.55
N MET A 98 -14.81 -1.25 -9.26
CA MET A 98 -14.96 0.06 -9.91
C MET A 98 -13.92 1.07 -9.41
N ASN A 99 -13.62 1.03 -8.12
CA ASN A 99 -12.66 1.93 -7.49
C ASN A 99 -11.28 1.27 -7.29
N ASP A 100 -11.12 0.04 -7.75
CA ASP A 100 -9.88 -0.75 -7.61
C ASP A 100 -9.40 -0.85 -6.15
N VAL A 101 -10.32 -1.18 -5.22
CA VAL A 101 -10.01 -1.31 -3.78
C VAL A 101 -10.36 -2.72 -3.30
N ALA A 102 -9.52 -3.28 -2.45
CA ALA A 102 -9.77 -4.52 -1.73
C ALA A 102 -9.50 -4.36 -0.23
N LEU A 103 -10.34 -5.01 0.57
CA LEU A 103 -10.18 -5.13 2.02
C LEU A 103 -9.81 -6.56 2.37
N LEU A 104 -8.69 -6.70 3.09
CA LEU A 104 -8.16 -7.97 3.57
C LEU A 104 -8.26 -8.04 5.09
N LYS A 105 -8.25 -9.26 5.64
CA LYS A 105 -8.16 -9.53 7.08
C LYS A 105 -7.04 -10.52 7.35
N ILE A 106 -6.16 -10.18 8.28
CA ILE A 106 -5.12 -11.04 8.83
C ILE A 106 -5.40 -11.33 10.32
N ASP A 107 -4.97 -12.47 10.80
CA ASP A 107 -5.09 -12.84 12.23
C ASP A 107 -3.91 -12.27 13.04
N ALA A 108 -3.92 -10.96 13.22
CA ALA A 108 -2.94 -10.21 13.99
C ALA A 108 -3.59 -9.07 14.77
N THR A 109 -3.01 -8.69 15.88
CA THR A 109 -3.52 -7.63 16.77
C THR A 109 -2.41 -6.72 17.26
N GLY A 110 -2.76 -5.51 17.73
CA GLY A 110 -1.79 -4.55 18.25
C GLY A 110 -0.95 -3.93 17.13
N LEU A 111 -1.45 -3.95 15.90
CA LEU A 111 -0.76 -3.42 14.73
C LEU A 111 -0.79 -1.89 14.73
N GLN A 112 0.28 -1.30 14.20
CA GLN A 112 0.31 0.12 13.89
C GLN A 112 -0.53 0.38 12.63
N THR A 113 -1.35 1.43 12.67
CA THR A 113 -2.24 1.81 11.57
C THR A 113 -1.78 3.10 10.91
N VAL A 114 -2.19 3.33 9.66
CA VAL A 114 -2.10 4.65 9.03
C VAL A 114 -3.14 5.61 9.61
N THR A 115 -2.89 6.91 9.49
CA THR A 115 -3.93 7.93 9.64
C THR A 115 -4.48 8.24 8.25
N ILE A 116 -5.80 8.14 8.09
CA ILE A 116 -6.45 8.47 6.82
C ILE A 116 -6.59 9.99 6.74
N GLY A 117 -6.05 10.57 5.67
CA GLY A 117 -6.17 11.98 5.34
C GLY A 117 -7.44 12.30 4.55
N ASP A 118 -7.52 13.52 4.08
CA ASP A 118 -8.61 14.03 3.24
C ASP A 118 -8.05 14.52 1.91
N SER A 119 -8.17 13.71 0.87
CA SER A 119 -7.63 14.02 -0.46
C SER A 119 -8.26 15.27 -1.11
N ASP A 120 -9.42 15.73 -0.61
CA ASP A 120 -10.04 16.97 -1.09
C ASP A 120 -9.31 18.24 -0.59
N GLN A 121 -8.42 18.08 0.39
CA GLN A 121 -7.64 19.18 0.95
C GLN A 121 -6.24 19.31 0.30
N ILE A 122 -5.80 18.30 -0.44
CA ILE A 122 -4.46 18.26 -1.01
C ILE A 122 -4.32 19.28 -2.17
N GLU A 123 -3.18 19.94 -2.28
CA GLU A 123 -2.91 20.96 -3.29
C GLU A 123 -1.79 20.52 -4.26
N VAL A 124 -1.83 21.04 -5.50
CA VAL A 124 -0.75 20.83 -6.48
C VAL A 124 0.53 21.48 -5.98
N GLY A 125 1.61 20.70 -5.95
CA GLY A 125 2.93 21.12 -5.46
C GLY A 125 3.23 20.65 -4.05
N GLU A 126 2.28 20.06 -3.32
CA GLU A 126 2.56 19.44 -2.02
C GLU A 126 3.48 18.23 -2.16
N GLU A 127 4.39 18.08 -1.20
CA GLU A 127 5.28 16.92 -1.13
C GLU A 127 4.48 15.68 -0.73
N VAL A 128 4.69 14.58 -1.47
CA VAL A 128 4.06 13.30 -1.19
C VAL A 128 5.08 12.17 -1.22
N ILE A 129 4.82 11.15 -0.40
CA ILE A 129 5.71 10.02 -0.18
C ILE A 129 4.91 8.72 -0.34
N ALA A 130 5.36 7.87 -1.27
CA ALA A 130 4.84 6.51 -1.38
C ALA A 130 5.77 5.52 -0.68
N ILE A 131 5.17 4.56 0.02
CA ILE A 131 5.88 3.43 0.61
C ILE A 131 5.27 2.14 0.05
N GLY A 132 6.11 1.29 -0.55
CA GLY A 132 5.63 0.10 -1.21
C GLY A 132 6.64 -1.04 -1.26
N ASN A 133 6.26 -2.09 -1.99
CA ASN A 133 7.03 -3.32 -2.17
C ASN A 133 7.32 -3.56 -3.67
N PRO A 134 8.07 -2.66 -4.34
CA PRO A 134 8.33 -2.81 -5.75
C PRO A 134 9.02 -4.16 -6.04
N LEU A 135 8.50 -4.85 -7.08
CA LEU A 135 8.98 -6.14 -7.55
C LEU A 135 8.84 -7.30 -6.56
N GLY A 136 8.13 -7.11 -5.42
CA GLY A 136 7.98 -8.15 -4.40
C GLY A 136 9.25 -8.48 -3.60
N GLU A 137 10.39 -7.96 -3.99
CA GLU A 137 11.70 -8.21 -3.36
C GLU A 137 12.26 -7.00 -2.60
N LEU A 138 11.87 -5.79 -3.03
CA LEU A 138 12.32 -4.52 -2.45
C LEU A 138 11.27 -3.98 -1.48
N THR A 139 10.95 -4.76 -0.46
CA THR A 139 9.94 -4.42 0.55
C THR A 139 10.25 -3.08 1.22
N PHE A 140 9.17 -2.29 1.42
CA PHE A 140 9.23 -1.03 2.17
C PHE A 140 10.14 0.03 1.57
N THR A 141 10.20 0.07 0.23
CA THR A 141 10.89 1.15 -0.49
C THR A 141 10.07 2.43 -0.44
N MET A 142 10.74 3.51 -0.08
CA MET A 142 10.17 4.86 -0.10
C MET A 142 10.55 5.58 -1.39
N THR A 143 9.59 6.23 -2.01
CA THR A 143 9.80 7.21 -3.08
C THR A 143 9.08 8.52 -2.73
N ALA A 144 9.66 9.65 -3.08
CA ALA A 144 9.11 10.97 -2.77
C ALA A 144 9.02 11.82 -4.04
N GLY A 145 8.07 12.71 -4.06
CA GLY A 145 7.80 13.65 -5.16
C GLY A 145 6.77 14.67 -4.73
N VAL A 146 6.03 15.21 -5.70
CA VAL A 146 4.99 16.21 -5.47
C VAL A 146 3.68 15.81 -6.16
N VAL A 147 2.60 16.37 -5.71
CA VAL A 147 1.32 16.35 -6.42
C VAL A 147 1.45 17.18 -7.69
N SER A 148 1.29 16.55 -8.86
CA SER A 148 1.45 17.19 -10.17
C SER A 148 0.14 17.71 -10.74
N ALA A 149 -0.97 17.04 -10.45
CA ALA A 149 -2.33 17.46 -10.84
C ALA A 149 -3.38 16.76 -9.97
N LEU A 150 -4.55 17.39 -9.89
CA LEU A 150 -5.75 16.85 -9.25
C LEU A 150 -6.79 16.54 -10.32
N ASP A 151 -7.78 15.72 -9.96
CA ASP A 151 -8.97 15.45 -10.76
C ASP A 151 -8.69 15.04 -12.22
N ARG A 152 -7.66 14.20 -12.41
CA ARG A 152 -7.36 13.61 -13.72
C ARG A 152 -8.29 12.43 -13.98
N GLU A 153 -9.30 12.65 -14.82
CA GLU A 153 -10.10 11.53 -15.33
C GLU A 153 -9.26 10.70 -16.29
N ILE A 154 -9.04 9.46 -15.91
CA ILE A 154 -8.33 8.45 -16.72
C ILE A 154 -9.33 7.35 -17.06
N ASN A 155 -9.40 6.99 -18.33
CA ASN A 155 -10.24 5.89 -18.79
C ASN A 155 -9.40 4.60 -18.78
N THR A 156 -9.63 3.74 -17.81
CA THR A 156 -9.00 2.43 -17.73
C THR A 156 -10.05 1.38 -18.07
N ASP A 157 -9.86 0.69 -19.19
CA ASP A 157 -10.76 -0.38 -19.69
C ASP A 157 -12.24 0.04 -19.84
N GLY A 158 -12.47 1.29 -20.29
CA GLY A 158 -13.81 1.85 -20.48
C GLY A 158 -14.49 2.36 -19.23
N LYS A 159 -13.78 2.40 -18.09
CA LYS A 159 -14.27 2.95 -16.82
C LYS A 159 -13.52 4.27 -16.52
N PRO A 160 -14.20 5.42 -16.43
CA PRO A 160 -13.56 6.66 -16.00
C PRO A 160 -13.28 6.60 -14.49
N ILE A 161 -12.04 6.80 -14.11
CA ILE A 161 -11.60 6.91 -12.71
C ILE A 161 -10.95 8.28 -12.54
N ASN A 162 -11.35 8.99 -11.51
CA ASN A 162 -10.73 10.26 -11.16
C ASN A 162 -9.50 10.02 -10.28
N MET A 163 -8.34 10.52 -10.70
CA MET A 163 -7.06 10.23 -10.07
C MET A 163 -6.26 11.49 -9.76
N LEU A 164 -5.51 11.41 -8.67
CA LEU A 164 -4.42 12.32 -8.35
C LEU A 164 -3.18 11.91 -9.14
N GLN A 165 -2.52 12.86 -9.77
CA GLN A 165 -1.26 12.65 -10.48
C GLN A 165 -0.08 13.13 -9.63
N THR A 166 0.99 12.33 -9.58
CA THR A 166 2.24 12.66 -8.90
C THR A 166 3.44 12.28 -9.76
N ASP A 167 4.59 12.87 -9.49
CA ASP A 167 5.89 12.49 -10.08
C ASP A 167 6.67 11.51 -9.21
N VAL A 168 6.07 11.04 -8.11
CA VAL A 168 6.60 9.93 -7.30
C VAL A 168 6.85 8.72 -8.20
N ALA A 169 8.01 8.08 -8.05
CA ALA A 169 8.35 6.89 -8.82
C ALA A 169 7.44 5.72 -8.43
N ILE A 170 6.36 5.53 -9.20
CA ILE A 170 5.42 4.41 -9.08
C ILE A 170 5.86 3.32 -10.06
N ASN A 171 6.04 2.11 -9.56
CA ASN A 171 6.42 0.92 -10.31
C ASN A 171 5.54 -0.26 -9.92
N SER A 172 5.59 -1.33 -10.71
CA SER A 172 4.94 -2.60 -10.35
C SER A 172 5.37 -3.03 -8.95
N GLY A 173 4.38 -3.35 -8.10
CA GLY A 173 4.58 -3.70 -6.70
C GLY A 173 4.28 -2.57 -5.70
N ASN A 174 4.26 -1.29 -6.12
CA ASN A 174 3.74 -0.20 -5.27
C ASN A 174 2.21 -0.17 -5.25
N SER A 175 1.53 -0.85 -6.18
CA SER A 175 0.07 -0.92 -6.27
C SER A 175 -0.54 -1.31 -4.93
N GLY A 176 -1.51 -0.53 -4.45
CA GLY A 176 -2.19 -0.70 -3.17
C GLY A 176 -1.46 -0.11 -1.97
N GLY A 177 -0.22 0.35 -2.13
CA GLY A 177 0.53 1.03 -1.08
C GLY A 177 -0.01 2.43 -0.77
N PRO A 178 0.27 2.95 0.45
CA PRO A 178 -0.18 4.28 0.85
C PRO A 178 0.66 5.39 0.19
N LEU A 179 0.00 6.52 -0.04
CA LEU A 179 0.61 7.81 -0.34
C LEU A 179 0.40 8.71 0.89
N PHE A 180 1.46 9.32 1.38
CA PHE A 180 1.47 10.23 2.53
C PHE A 180 1.77 11.65 2.06
N ASP A 181 1.17 12.62 2.72
CA ASP A 181 1.40 14.06 2.63
C ASP A 181 2.12 14.63 3.84
#